data_5535db5fde634a9b262c411d4413a8d1
#
_entry.id   5535db5fde634a9b262c411d4413a8d1
#
_cell.length_a   1.000
_cell.length_b   1.000
_cell.length_c   1.000
_cell.angle_alpha   90.00
_cell.angle_beta   90.00
_cell.angle_gamma   90.00
#
_symmetry.space_group_name_H-M   'P 1'
#
loop_
_entity.id
_entity.type
_entity.pdbx_description
1 polymer ?
#
loop_
_entity_poly.entity_id
_entity_poly.type
_entity_poly.pdbx_seq_one_letter_code
_entity_poly.pdbx_strand_id
1 'polypeptide(L)'
;MTSAPLSFTKTVKKKQRSFELPAPAAPLADTHAHLTCFWNKTPAEVLARAARAEARSLVTLWDPIADDFDSFPAFRAWLAEQLAAAREQAEREGASLDLFDNVRFLAGVHPYGALDFMSREPQVLRQLREALLDPLCAGIGEIGLDYHFDADDNIEAAPHDVQIACMESQLALASENGVPVELHLRNDAGDEAREAHADASRVLQEHGVPQAGCVLHCFTEDLPTAERFFGLGCYIAFGGAATFRRNEGIREAFAACPLDRILFETDCPYMAPEPIRGVECEPAMIGFTADALAHDRAERTGEDPAAIARAAYDNARRLFY
;
A
#
# COMPACT_ATOMS: atom_id res chain seq x y z
N MET A 1 10.81 -6.49 -29.98
CA MET A 1 9.44 -7.02 -30.22
C MET A 1 8.64 -6.58 -29.02
N THR A 2 7.60 -5.76 -29.21
CA THR A 2 6.70 -5.38 -28.09
C THR A 2 5.96 -6.64 -27.65
N SER A 3 6.12 -7.06 -26.39
CA SER A 3 5.35 -8.16 -25.82
C SER A 3 3.86 -7.82 -25.90
N ALA A 4 3.02 -8.86 -26.09
CA ALA A 4 1.58 -8.65 -26.07
C ALA A 4 1.14 -8.01 -24.75
N PRO A 5 0.16 -7.08 -24.76
CA PRO A 5 -0.31 -6.45 -23.55
C PRO A 5 -0.84 -7.49 -22.55
N LEU A 6 -0.64 -7.21 -21.27
CA LEU A 6 -1.18 -8.06 -20.20
C LEU A 6 -2.69 -8.04 -20.21
N SER A 7 -3.27 -9.21 -20.01
CA SER A 7 -4.73 -9.37 -19.87
C SER A 7 -5.07 -10.14 -18.60
N PHE A 8 -6.18 -9.77 -18.00
CA PHE A 8 -6.71 -10.40 -16.79
C PHE A 8 -8.09 -10.97 -17.07
N THR A 9 -8.37 -12.15 -16.55
CA THR A 9 -9.65 -12.81 -16.76
C THR A 9 -10.47 -12.88 -15.49
N LYS A 10 -11.78 -12.71 -15.65
CA LYS A 10 -12.75 -12.83 -14.57
C LYS A 10 -14.00 -13.53 -15.08
N THR A 11 -14.62 -14.34 -14.25
CA THR A 11 -15.89 -14.99 -14.60
C THR A 11 -17.05 -14.05 -14.27
N VAL A 12 -17.80 -13.64 -15.31
CA VAL A 12 -19.00 -12.81 -15.18
C VAL A 12 -20.19 -13.57 -15.73
N LYS A 13 -21.20 -13.84 -14.90
CA LYS A 13 -22.42 -14.60 -15.29
C LYS A 13 -22.08 -15.91 -16.01
N LYS A 14 -21.17 -16.70 -15.43
CA LYS A 14 -20.69 -18.00 -15.95
C LYS A 14 -19.91 -17.93 -17.27
N LYS A 15 -19.51 -16.74 -17.73
CA LYS A 15 -18.66 -16.55 -18.91
C LYS A 15 -17.34 -15.93 -18.49
N GLN A 16 -16.24 -16.46 -19.01
CA GLN A 16 -14.95 -15.80 -18.89
C GLN A 16 -14.93 -14.53 -19.74
N ARG A 17 -14.45 -13.45 -19.16
CA ARG A 17 -14.15 -12.18 -19.84
C ARG A 17 -12.71 -11.82 -19.59
N SER A 18 -12.03 -11.39 -20.64
CA SER A 18 -10.68 -10.86 -20.57
C SER A 18 -10.71 -9.35 -20.66
N PHE A 19 -9.86 -8.72 -19.85
CA PHE A 19 -9.67 -7.26 -19.79
C PHE A 19 -8.19 -6.99 -19.99
N GLU A 20 -7.88 -6.23 -21.02
CA GLU A 20 -6.53 -5.80 -21.34
C GLU A 20 -6.11 -4.69 -20.40
N LEU A 21 -4.87 -4.75 -19.89
CA LEU A 21 -4.32 -3.70 -19.06
C LEU A 21 -4.10 -2.44 -19.90
N PRO A 22 -4.57 -1.27 -19.47
CA PRO A 22 -4.28 0.00 -20.13
C PRO A 22 -2.78 0.24 -20.24
N ALA A 23 -2.34 0.83 -21.36
CA ALA A 23 -0.96 1.30 -21.46
C ALA A 23 -0.75 2.46 -20.47
N PRO A 24 0.24 2.39 -19.59
CA PRO A 24 0.41 3.42 -18.56
C PRO A 24 0.84 4.76 -19.18
N ALA A 25 0.22 5.85 -18.75
CA ALA A 25 0.55 7.20 -19.19
C ALA A 25 1.87 7.72 -18.58
N ALA A 26 2.36 7.11 -17.50
CA ALA A 26 3.63 7.37 -16.82
C ALA A 26 4.14 6.06 -16.20
N PRO A 27 5.41 5.97 -15.76
CA PRO A 27 5.84 4.84 -14.94
C PRO A 27 4.94 4.67 -13.71
N LEU A 28 4.77 3.42 -13.27
CA LEU A 28 3.91 3.10 -12.12
C LEU A 28 4.76 2.76 -10.90
N ALA A 29 4.28 3.17 -9.72
CA ALA A 29 4.80 2.81 -8.41
C ALA A 29 3.66 2.21 -7.60
N ASP A 30 3.84 0.98 -7.11
CA ASP A 30 2.94 0.35 -6.15
C ASP A 30 3.49 0.61 -4.75
N THR A 31 2.81 1.45 -3.97
CA THR A 31 3.32 1.86 -2.66
C THR A 31 2.93 0.91 -1.53
N HIS A 32 2.06 -0.08 -1.80
CA HIS A 32 1.66 -1.05 -0.79
C HIS A 32 1.24 -2.40 -1.42
N ALA A 33 2.01 -3.46 -1.15
CA ALA A 33 1.77 -4.80 -1.69
C ALA A 33 2.21 -5.89 -0.71
N HIS A 34 1.28 -6.72 -0.22
CA HIS A 34 1.59 -7.84 0.68
C HIS A 34 2.11 -9.04 -0.12
N LEU A 35 3.42 -9.10 -0.36
CA LEU A 35 4.02 -10.21 -1.11
C LEU A 35 3.95 -11.55 -0.37
N THR A 36 3.79 -11.55 0.96
CA THR A 36 3.69 -12.75 1.80
C THR A 36 2.30 -13.37 1.83
N CYS A 37 1.25 -12.66 1.34
CA CYS A 37 -0.15 -13.01 1.58
C CYS A 37 -0.88 -13.68 0.39
N PHE A 38 -0.21 -13.98 -0.71
CA PHE A 38 -0.86 -14.60 -1.88
C PHE A 38 -1.34 -16.02 -1.59
N TRP A 39 -2.58 -16.33 -2.01
CA TRP A 39 -3.19 -17.66 -1.80
C TRP A 39 -3.21 -18.56 -3.04
N ASN A 40 -3.14 -18.02 -4.29
CA ASN A 40 -3.10 -18.79 -5.53
C ASN A 40 -1.91 -18.46 -6.42
N LYS A 41 -1.16 -17.39 -6.13
CA LYS A 41 -0.05 -16.90 -6.95
C LYS A 41 1.24 -16.94 -6.13
N THR A 42 2.37 -16.89 -6.81
CA THR A 42 3.67 -16.77 -6.15
C THR A 42 4.19 -15.33 -6.25
N PRO A 43 4.94 -14.84 -5.24
CA PRO A 43 5.54 -13.51 -5.29
C PRO A 43 6.41 -13.29 -6.53
N ALA A 44 7.22 -14.28 -6.91
CA ALA A 44 8.06 -14.20 -8.09
C ALA A 44 7.25 -14.00 -9.39
N GLU A 45 6.15 -14.75 -9.55
CA GLU A 45 5.26 -14.62 -10.71
C GLU A 45 4.61 -13.24 -10.79
N VAL A 46 4.05 -12.74 -9.68
CA VAL A 46 3.35 -11.46 -9.68
C VAL A 46 4.30 -10.28 -9.88
N LEU A 47 5.54 -10.37 -9.37
CA LEU A 47 6.58 -9.37 -9.60
C LEU A 47 7.05 -9.35 -11.06
N ALA A 48 7.23 -10.52 -11.70
CA ALA A 48 7.57 -10.58 -13.12
C ALA A 48 6.46 -9.97 -13.99
N ARG A 49 5.19 -10.21 -13.64
CA ARG A 49 4.04 -9.60 -14.31
C ARG A 49 3.95 -8.10 -14.07
N ALA A 50 4.28 -7.61 -12.87
CA ALA A 50 4.37 -6.19 -12.56
C ALA A 50 5.41 -5.47 -13.43
N ALA A 51 6.58 -6.08 -13.63
CA ALA A 51 7.61 -5.56 -14.53
C ALA A 51 7.10 -5.45 -15.98
N ARG A 52 6.30 -6.40 -16.44
CA ARG A 52 5.64 -6.35 -17.76
C ARG A 52 4.55 -5.29 -17.85
N ALA A 53 3.92 -4.94 -16.72
CA ALA A 53 2.92 -3.89 -16.61
C ALA A 53 3.53 -2.48 -16.51
N GLU A 54 4.84 -2.35 -16.70
CA GLU A 54 5.57 -1.08 -16.58
C GLU A 54 5.62 -0.51 -15.14
N ALA A 55 5.38 -1.34 -14.11
CA ALA A 55 5.71 -0.98 -12.74
C ALA A 55 7.24 -0.83 -12.63
N ARG A 56 7.68 0.29 -12.07
CA ARG A 56 9.10 0.65 -11.94
C ARG A 56 9.58 0.64 -10.49
N SER A 57 8.66 0.62 -9.55
CA SER A 57 8.95 0.54 -8.13
C SER A 57 7.80 -0.12 -7.38
N LEU A 58 8.12 -0.77 -6.26
CA LEU A 58 7.15 -1.45 -5.41
C LEU A 58 7.64 -1.41 -3.96
N VAL A 59 6.69 -1.17 -3.04
CA VAL A 59 6.91 -1.29 -1.61
C VAL A 59 6.11 -2.49 -1.09
N THR A 60 6.80 -3.43 -0.43
CA THR A 60 6.18 -4.53 0.30
C THR A 60 6.33 -4.33 1.80
N LEU A 61 5.87 -5.28 2.60
CA LEU A 61 5.80 -5.16 4.05
C LEU A 61 6.48 -6.34 4.73
N TRP A 62 6.92 -6.11 5.96
CA TRP A 62 7.34 -7.13 6.90
C TRP A 62 6.83 -6.82 8.30
N ASP A 63 6.02 -7.71 8.83
CA ASP A 63 5.52 -7.66 10.20
C ASP A 63 6.18 -8.77 11.02
N PRO A 64 7.03 -8.42 12.04
CA PRO A 64 7.72 -9.42 12.85
C PRO A 64 6.79 -10.26 13.75
N ILE A 65 5.50 -9.94 13.80
CA ILE A 65 4.48 -10.65 14.59
C ILE A 65 3.56 -11.50 13.70
N ALA A 66 3.13 -10.93 12.58
CA ALA A 66 2.12 -11.55 11.71
C ALA A 66 2.73 -12.44 10.62
N ASP A 67 3.91 -12.08 10.09
CA ASP A 67 4.55 -12.86 9.04
C ASP A 67 5.22 -14.14 9.59
N ASP A 68 5.11 -15.23 8.86
CA ASP A 68 5.67 -16.55 9.23
C ASP A 68 7.17 -16.64 8.92
N PHE A 69 7.96 -15.77 9.57
CA PHE A 69 9.43 -15.79 9.52
C PHE A 69 10.01 -15.81 10.91
N ASP A 70 10.94 -16.72 11.16
CA ASP A 70 11.64 -16.83 12.45
C ASP A 70 12.45 -15.57 12.81
N SER A 71 12.82 -14.76 11.83
CA SER A 71 13.67 -13.57 12.02
C SER A 71 13.69 -12.65 10.80
N PHE A 72 14.12 -11.40 10.99
CA PHE A 72 14.36 -10.46 9.89
C PHE A 72 15.32 -11.02 8.80
N PRO A 73 16.48 -11.65 9.13
CA PRO A 73 17.32 -12.28 8.10
C PRO A 73 16.62 -13.35 7.28
N ALA A 74 15.67 -14.11 7.87
CA ALA A 74 14.89 -15.11 7.15
C ALA A 74 13.95 -14.45 6.11
N PHE A 75 13.22 -13.38 6.50
CA PHE A 75 12.44 -12.57 5.57
C PHE A 75 13.32 -12.00 4.43
N ARG A 76 14.49 -11.44 4.78
CA ARG A 76 15.41 -10.85 3.77
C ARG A 76 15.93 -11.89 2.78
N ALA A 77 16.26 -13.09 3.24
CA ALA A 77 16.68 -14.19 2.38
C ALA A 77 15.54 -14.60 1.44
N TRP A 78 14.33 -14.77 1.98
CA TRP A 78 13.15 -15.08 1.19
C TRP A 78 12.86 -13.99 0.14
N LEU A 79 12.88 -12.71 0.51
CA LEU A 79 12.63 -11.61 -0.44
C LEU A 79 13.68 -11.62 -1.56
N ALA A 80 14.96 -11.84 -1.23
CA ALA A 80 16.02 -11.91 -2.22
C ALA A 80 15.82 -13.07 -3.22
N GLU A 81 15.35 -14.24 -2.74
CA GLU A 81 15.01 -15.38 -3.57
C GLU A 81 13.85 -15.06 -4.53
N GLN A 82 12.77 -14.45 -4.01
CA GLN A 82 11.63 -14.07 -4.85
C GLN A 82 12.03 -13.06 -5.93
N LEU A 83 12.82 -12.04 -5.58
CA LEU A 83 13.31 -11.04 -6.51
C LEU A 83 14.21 -11.65 -7.60
N ALA A 84 15.10 -12.57 -7.24
CA ALA A 84 15.97 -13.25 -8.19
C ALA A 84 15.17 -14.11 -9.20
N ALA A 85 14.21 -14.90 -8.70
CA ALA A 85 13.34 -15.72 -9.54
C ALA A 85 12.47 -14.86 -10.48
N ALA A 86 11.90 -13.77 -9.96
CA ALA A 86 11.08 -12.84 -10.73
C ALA A 86 11.90 -12.12 -11.82
N ARG A 87 13.12 -11.69 -11.48
CA ARG A 87 14.04 -11.03 -12.44
C ARG A 87 14.38 -11.97 -13.60
N GLU A 88 14.71 -13.23 -13.30
CA GLU A 88 15.00 -14.25 -14.32
C GLU A 88 13.80 -14.51 -15.23
N GLN A 89 12.59 -14.56 -14.67
CA GLN A 89 11.37 -14.70 -15.46
C GLN A 89 11.11 -13.47 -16.35
N ALA A 90 11.21 -12.28 -15.79
CA ALA A 90 11.02 -11.02 -16.53
C ALA A 90 12.01 -10.86 -17.69
N GLU A 91 13.28 -11.25 -17.47
CA GLU A 91 14.33 -11.24 -18.50
C GLU A 91 13.99 -12.18 -19.64
N ARG A 92 13.56 -13.41 -19.34
CA ARG A 92 13.10 -14.38 -20.39
C ARG A 92 11.92 -13.85 -21.19
N GLU A 93 11.04 -13.05 -20.57
CA GLU A 93 9.86 -12.46 -21.18
C GLU A 93 10.15 -11.12 -21.87
N GLY A 94 11.38 -10.60 -21.79
CA GLY A 94 11.80 -9.33 -22.38
C GLY A 94 11.20 -8.11 -21.73
N ALA A 95 10.82 -8.20 -20.45
CA ALA A 95 10.32 -7.07 -19.66
C ALA A 95 11.49 -6.19 -19.14
N SER A 96 11.16 -4.95 -18.71
CA SER A 96 12.14 -4.11 -18.03
C SER A 96 12.55 -4.71 -16.69
N LEU A 97 13.82 -4.58 -16.34
CA LEU A 97 14.36 -5.05 -15.06
C LEU A 97 14.42 -3.95 -13.98
N ASP A 98 14.00 -2.73 -14.31
CA ASP A 98 14.07 -1.57 -13.42
C ASP A 98 13.33 -1.79 -12.08
N LEU A 99 12.19 -2.51 -12.11
CA LEU A 99 11.42 -2.82 -10.93
C LEU A 99 12.28 -3.49 -9.84
N PHE A 100 13.11 -4.48 -10.23
CA PHE A 100 13.85 -5.33 -9.29
C PHE A 100 14.97 -4.59 -8.55
N ASP A 101 15.43 -3.47 -9.06
CA ASP A 101 16.38 -2.57 -8.39
C ASP A 101 15.66 -1.57 -7.48
N ASN A 102 14.34 -1.47 -7.63
CA ASN A 102 13.47 -0.53 -6.95
C ASN A 102 12.33 -1.22 -6.17
N VAL A 103 12.56 -2.40 -5.63
CA VAL A 103 11.70 -2.98 -4.58
C VAL A 103 12.24 -2.52 -3.23
N ARG A 104 11.32 -2.05 -2.38
CA ARG A 104 11.58 -1.68 -0.99
C ARG A 104 10.60 -2.43 -0.09
N PHE A 105 10.85 -2.40 1.22
CA PHE A 105 9.88 -2.85 2.21
C PHE A 105 9.76 -1.84 3.34
N LEU A 106 8.61 -1.84 3.98
CA LEU A 106 8.38 -1.20 5.28
C LEU A 106 8.40 -2.28 6.34
N ALA A 107 8.85 -1.93 7.54
CA ALA A 107 8.85 -2.83 8.69
C ALA A 107 7.96 -2.24 9.78
N GLY A 108 6.96 -2.98 10.23
CA GLY A 108 6.03 -2.49 11.24
C GLY A 108 5.18 -3.60 11.82
N VAL A 109 4.40 -3.27 12.83
CA VAL A 109 3.41 -4.18 13.41
C VAL A 109 2.02 -3.61 13.18
N HIS A 110 1.24 -4.36 12.41
CA HIS A 110 -0.16 -4.07 12.12
C HIS A 110 -1.00 -4.00 13.41
N PRO A 111 -2.07 -3.21 13.47
CA PRO A 111 -2.95 -3.10 14.65
C PRO A 111 -3.43 -4.43 15.22
N TYR A 112 -3.60 -5.46 14.40
CA TYR A 112 -3.95 -6.81 14.86
C TYR A 112 -2.91 -7.42 15.81
N GLY A 113 -1.64 -7.06 15.64
CA GLY A 113 -0.55 -7.48 16.51
C GLY A 113 -0.32 -6.60 17.74
N ALA A 114 -1.15 -5.57 18.00
CA ALA A 114 -0.89 -4.57 19.04
C ALA A 114 -0.74 -5.16 20.45
N LEU A 115 -1.57 -6.14 20.85
CA LEU A 115 -1.46 -6.81 22.15
C LEU A 115 -0.14 -7.56 22.28
N ASP A 116 0.26 -8.29 21.25
CA ASP A 116 1.51 -9.03 21.21
C ASP A 116 2.72 -8.09 21.20
N PHE A 117 2.64 -6.99 20.45
CA PHE A 117 3.65 -5.93 20.45
C PHE A 117 3.86 -5.40 21.86
N MET A 118 2.81 -4.92 22.52
CA MET A 118 2.90 -4.33 23.86
C MET A 118 3.43 -5.32 24.91
N SER A 119 3.13 -6.62 24.78
CA SER A 119 3.62 -7.65 25.69
C SER A 119 5.14 -7.88 25.60
N ARG A 120 5.76 -7.56 24.44
CA ARG A 120 7.20 -7.78 24.15
C ARG A 120 7.82 -6.62 23.37
N GLU A 121 7.33 -5.42 23.59
CA GLU A 121 7.72 -4.19 22.90
C GLU A 121 9.25 -4.03 22.75
N PRO A 122 10.09 -4.17 23.81
CA PRO A 122 11.54 -3.99 23.64
C PRO A 122 12.19 -5.00 22.67
N GLN A 123 11.61 -6.19 22.56
CA GLN A 123 12.10 -7.20 21.62
C GLN A 123 11.71 -6.83 20.19
N VAL A 124 10.45 -6.48 19.97
CA VAL A 124 9.93 -6.12 18.64
C VAL A 124 10.61 -4.86 18.11
N LEU A 125 10.76 -3.83 18.94
CA LEU A 125 11.50 -2.62 18.56
C LEU A 125 12.97 -2.90 18.17
N ARG A 126 13.62 -3.91 18.78
CA ARG A 126 14.97 -4.32 18.33
C ARG A 126 14.93 -4.92 16.94
N GLN A 127 13.93 -5.75 16.62
CA GLN A 127 13.77 -6.35 15.29
C GLN A 127 13.49 -5.26 14.23
N LEU A 128 12.62 -4.28 14.53
CA LEU A 128 12.35 -3.15 13.65
C LEU A 128 13.60 -2.28 13.44
N ARG A 129 14.40 -2.02 14.49
CA ARG A 129 15.69 -1.33 14.35
C ARG A 129 16.69 -2.11 13.51
N GLU A 130 16.72 -3.43 13.61
CA GLU A 130 17.54 -4.28 12.75
C GLU A 130 17.11 -4.14 11.28
N ALA A 131 15.81 -4.18 11.01
CA ALA A 131 15.25 -4.00 9.67
C ALA A 131 15.60 -2.63 9.08
N LEU A 132 15.55 -1.56 9.87
CA LEU A 132 15.91 -0.21 9.43
C LEU A 132 17.39 -0.04 9.03
N LEU A 133 18.27 -0.97 9.39
CA LEU A 133 19.66 -0.98 8.93
C LEU A 133 19.82 -1.57 7.52
N ASP A 134 18.81 -2.27 6.99
CA ASP A 134 18.84 -2.81 5.64
C ASP A 134 18.57 -1.72 4.60
N PRO A 135 19.38 -1.59 3.53
CA PRO A 135 19.20 -0.55 2.53
C PRO A 135 17.90 -0.65 1.73
N LEU A 136 17.19 -1.77 1.79
CA LEU A 136 15.87 -1.93 1.18
C LEU A 136 14.72 -1.53 2.11
N CYS A 137 14.97 -1.31 3.40
CA CYS A 137 13.96 -0.81 4.33
C CYS A 137 13.73 0.68 4.07
N ALA A 138 12.53 1.03 3.63
CA ALA A 138 12.17 2.41 3.29
C ALA A 138 11.54 3.18 4.47
N GLY A 139 11.13 2.51 5.54
CA GLY A 139 10.46 3.16 6.66
C GLY A 139 9.75 2.20 7.60
N ILE A 140 8.88 2.77 8.43
CA ILE A 140 8.04 2.04 9.37
C ILE A 140 6.62 1.93 8.81
N GLY A 141 6.12 0.72 8.75
CA GLY A 141 4.77 0.36 8.26
C GLY A 141 4.64 -1.14 8.02
N GLU A 142 3.48 -1.62 8.01
CA GLU A 142 2.16 -1.02 8.21
C GLU A 142 1.87 -0.89 9.72
N ILE A 143 1.53 0.31 10.20
CA ILE A 143 1.18 0.57 11.60
C ILE A 143 -0.14 1.33 11.66
N GLY A 144 -0.77 1.45 12.81
CA GLY A 144 -1.95 2.32 12.92
C GLY A 144 -3.07 1.79 13.79
N LEU A 145 -4.33 1.99 13.34
CA LEU A 145 -5.53 1.70 14.11
C LEU A 145 -6.55 0.95 13.26
N ASP A 146 -6.95 -0.23 13.68
CA ASP A 146 -8.05 -1.01 13.11
C ASP A 146 -9.07 -1.31 14.21
N TYR A 147 -10.20 -0.59 14.17
CA TYR A 147 -11.27 -0.73 15.17
C TYR A 147 -12.37 -1.67 14.70
N HIS A 148 -12.19 -2.27 13.53
CA HIS A 148 -13.18 -3.16 12.94
C HIS A 148 -13.08 -4.58 13.51
N PHE A 149 -14.24 -5.17 13.83
CA PHE A 149 -14.32 -6.61 14.04
C PHE A 149 -14.38 -7.33 12.70
N ASP A 150 -13.34 -8.06 12.38
CA ASP A 150 -13.31 -8.88 11.17
C ASP A 150 -14.00 -10.22 11.41
N ALA A 151 -15.28 -10.29 10.99
CA ALA A 151 -16.10 -11.47 11.19
C ALA A 151 -15.70 -12.66 10.27
N ASP A 152 -15.06 -12.38 9.13
CA ASP A 152 -14.68 -13.43 8.17
C ASP A 152 -13.48 -14.22 8.69
N ASP A 153 -12.50 -13.53 9.28
CA ASP A 153 -11.31 -14.15 9.90
C ASP A 153 -11.43 -14.29 11.43
N ASN A 154 -12.56 -13.84 12.01
CA ASN A 154 -12.83 -13.85 13.45
C ASN A 154 -11.73 -13.14 14.25
N ILE A 155 -11.26 -12.01 13.72
CA ILE A 155 -10.25 -11.17 14.38
C ILE A 155 -10.98 -10.09 15.17
N GLU A 156 -10.81 -10.12 16.50
CA GLU A 156 -11.31 -9.08 17.41
C GLU A 156 -10.27 -7.96 17.51
N ALA A 157 -10.72 -6.72 17.34
CA ALA A 157 -9.84 -5.56 17.49
C ALA A 157 -9.26 -5.50 18.92
N ALA A 158 -7.97 -5.27 19.06
CA ALA A 158 -7.37 -4.94 20.33
C ALA A 158 -7.99 -3.67 20.92
N PRO A 159 -8.00 -3.46 22.25
CA PRO A 159 -8.49 -2.22 22.84
C PRO A 159 -7.86 -0.99 22.19
N HIS A 160 -8.65 0.07 21.95
CA HIS A 160 -8.22 1.27 21.24
C HIS A 160 -6.97 1.91 21.85
N ASP A 161 -6.92 2.01 23.18
CA ASP A 161 -5.76 2.54 23.91
C ASP A 161 -4.48 1.70 23.72
N VAL A 162 -4.61 0.39 23.56
CA VAL A 162 -3.48 -0.49 23.26
C VAL A 162 -2.98 -0.29 21.83
N GLN A 163 -3.89 -0.17 20.86
CA GLN A 163 -3.52 0.12 19.48
C GLN A 163 -2.86 1.50 19.35
N ILE A 164 -3.39 2.52 20.04
CA ILE A 164 -2.82 3.87 20.08
C ILE A 164 -1.40 3.82 20.65
N ALA A 165 -1.16 3.17 21.78
CA ALA A 165 0.17 3.04 22.37
C ALA A 165 1.16 2.30 21.45
N CYS A 166 0.70 1.25 20.75
CA CYS A 166 1.49 0.53 19.75
C CYS A 166 1.86 1.44 18.57
N MET A 167 0.91 2.23 18.06
CA MET A 167 1.16 3.21 17.00
C MET A 167 2.14 4.29 17.44
N GLU A 168 1.96 4.88 18.63
CA GLU A 168 2.84 5.92 19.18
C GLU A 168 4.28 5.44 19.33
N SER A 169 4.48 4.22 19.83
CA SER A 169 5.81 3.63 19.98
C SER A 169 6.54 3.48 18.64
N GLN A 170 5.84 3.07 17.60
CA GLN A 170 6.38 2.90 16.26
C GLN A 170 6.57 4.24 15.52
N LEU A 171 5.69 5.23 15.73
CA LEU A 171 5.88 6.61 15.27
C LEU A 171 7.14 7.24 15.87
N ALA A 172 7.36 7.03 17.16
CA ALA A 172 8.59 7.50 17.83
C ALA A 172 9.83 6.88 17.18
N LEU A 173 9.80 5.55 16.91
CA LEU A 173 10.91 4.88 16.24
C LEU A 173 11.19 5.44 14.84
N ALA A 174 10.14 5.72 14.05
CA ALA A 174 10.30 6.34 12.73
C ALA A 174 10.91 7.73 12.80
N SER A 175 10.42 8.56 13.74
CA SER A 175 10.91 9.91 13.97
C SER A 175 12.37 9.92 14.43
N GLU A 176 12.76 9.02 15.35
CA GLU A 176 14.14 8.85 15.82
C GLU A 176 15.10 8.50 14.68
N ASN A 177 14.65 7.74 13.69
CA ASN A 177 15.47 7.27 12.57
C ASN A 177 15.33 8.14 11.31
N GLY A 178 14.44 9.15 11.32
CA GLY A 178 14.25 10.06 10.19
C GLY A 178 13.67 9.36 8.95
N VAL A 179 12.81 8.35 9.14
CA VAL A 179 12.19 7.58 8.06
C VAL A 179 10.68 7.84 7.99
N PRO A 180 10.04 7.64 6.82
CA PRO A 180 8.60 7.78 6.67
C PRO A 180 7.82 6.70 7.43
N VAL A 181 6.53 6.97 7.64
CA VAL A 181 5.57 5.98 8.18
C VAL A 181 4.42 5.77 7.21
N GLU A 182 3.88 4.56 7.26
CA GLU A 182 2.66 4.20 6.57
C GLU A 182 1.60 3.71 7.56
N LEU A 183 0.41 4.32 7.48
CA LEU A 183 -0.68 4.12 8.42
C LEU A 183 -1.80 3.30 7.81
N HIS A 184 -2.17 2.23 8.50
CA HIS A 184 -3.43 1.51 8.36
C HIS A 184 -4.49 2.15 9.26
N LEU A 185 -5.59 2.62 8.68
CA LEU A 185 -6.70 3.19 9.45
C LEU A 185 -8.02 2.58 8.99
N ARG A 186 -8.70 1.85 9.88
CA ARG A 186 -10.00 1.25 9.59
C ARG A 186 -10.97 1.49 10.74
N ASN A 187 -12.10 2.11 10.45
CA ASN A 187 -13.17 2.34 11.41
C ASN A 187 -14.04 1.10 11.57
N ASP A 188 -14.72 0.97 12.71
CA ASP A 188 -15.71 -0.08 12.88
C ASP A 188 -16.90 0.11 11.94
N ALA A 189 -17.63 -0.97 11.70
CA ALA A 189 -18.78 -0.96 10.81
C ALA A 189 -19.88 -0.05 11.35
N GLY A 190 -20.25 0.97 10.56
CA GLY A 190 -21.28 1.94 10.95
C GLY A 190 -20.81 3.05 11.89
N ASP A 191 -19.50 3.15 12.15
CA ASP A 191 -18.94 4.27 12.90
C ASP A 191 -18.96 5.56 12.07
N GLU A 192 -19.99 6.40 12.28
CA GLU A 192 -20.13 7.72 11.64
C GLU A 192 -19.09 8.74 12.16
N ALA A 193 -18.55 8.53 13.36
CA ALA A 193 -17.55 9.41 13.97
C ALA A 193 -16.16 9.22 13.36
N ARG A 194 -15.91 8.06 12.73
CA ARG A 194 -14.60 7.66 12.19
C ARG A 194 -13.50 7.72 13.26
N GLU A 195 -13.75 7.02 14.36
CA GLU A 195 -12.92 7.11 15.56
C GLU A 195 -11.45 6.74 15.30
N ALA A 196 -11.17 5.71 14.49
CA ALA A 196 -9.79 5.35 14.16
C ALA A 196 -9.05 6.50 13.45
N HIS A 197 -9.70 7.17 12.49
CA HIS A 197 -9.13 8.32 11.79
C HIS A 197 -9.03 9.54 12.70
N ALA A 198 -10.01 9.76 13.59
CA ALA A 198 -9.97 10.87 14.54
C ALA A 198 -8.82 10.71 15.54
N ASP A 199 -8.65 9.51 16.12
CA ASP A 199 -7.57 9.20 17.04
C ASP A 199 -6.20 9.28 16.36
N ALA A 200 -6.04 8.71 15.16
CA ALA A 200 -4.78 8.82 14.41
C ALA A 200 -4.41 10.28 14.12
N SER A 201 -5.39 11.11 13.71
CA SER A 201 -5.17 12.54 13.50
C SER A 201 -4.73 13.25 14.78
N ARG A 202 -5.35 12.92 15.92
CA ARG A 202 -4.97 13.45 17.23
C ARG A 202 -3.54 13.05 17.61
N VAL A 203 -3.18 11.77 17.46
CA VAL A 203 -1.84 11.27 17.72
C VAL A 203 -0.79 12.01 16.88
N LEU A 204 -1.06 12.17 15.56
CA LEU A 204 -0.15 12.92 14.68
C LEU A 204 -0.04 14.42 15.05
N GLN A 205 -1.10 15.03 15.60
CA GLN A 205 -1.02 16.42 16.08
C GLN A 205 -0.24 16.53 17.37
N GLU A 206 -0.34 15.58 18.29
CA GLU A 206 0.33 15.56 19.58
C GLU A 206 1.82 15.23 19.47
N HIS A 207 2.17 14.24 18.64
CA HIS A 207 3.54 13.75 18.47
C HIS A 207 4.30 14.38 17.29
N GLY A 208 3.56 15.01 16.38
CA GLY A 208 4.08 15.51 15.10
C GLY A 208 4.09 14.46 14.01
N VAL A 209 3.87 14.90 12.78
CA VAL A 209 4.05 14.06 11.59
C VAL A 209 5.55 13.86 11.33
N PRO A 210 6.05 12.62 11.12
CA PRO A 210 7.44 12.40 10.79
C PRO A 210 7.88 13.25 9.58
N GLN A 211 9.04 13.93 9.72
CA GLN A 211 9.53 14.85 8.68
C GLN A 211 9.80 14.15 7.34
N ALA A 212 10.16 12.87 7.39
CA ALA A 212 10.37 12.07 6.20
C ALA A 212 9.07 11.76 5.43
N GLY A 213 7.91 11.90 6.09
CA GLY A 213 6.59 11.73 5.51
C GLY A 213 5.71 10.77 6.29
N CYS A 214 4.41 10.88 6.04
CA CYS A 214 3.38 9.99 6.60
C CYS A 214 2.40 9.67 5.48
N VAL A 215 2.06 8.40 5.30
CA VAL A 215 1.10 7.92 4.30
C VAL A 215 -0.10 7.33 5.00
N LEU A 216 -1.30 7.67 4.55
CA LEU A 216 -2.48 6.86 4.77
C LEU A 216 -2.60 5.89 3.61
N HIS A 217 -2.38 4.60 3.84
CA HIS A 217 -2.61 3.60 2.81
C HIS A 217 -4.08 3.18 2.75
N CYS A 218 -4.47 2.54 1.66
CA CYS A 218 -5.80 1.97 1.40
C CYS A 218 -6.96 2.92 1.76
N PHE A 219 -6.85 4.18 1.35
CA PHE A 219 -7.83 5.20 1.73
C PHE A 219 -9.21 4.90 1.14
N THR A 220 -10.19 4.70 2.02
CA THR A 220 -11.57 4.32 1.66
C THR A 220 -12.63 5.26 2.22
N GLU A 221 -12.22 6.40 2.78
CA GLU A 221 -13.09 7.38 3.41
C GLU A 221 -13.52 8.52 2.46
N ASP A 222 -14.12 9.54 3.01
CA ASP A 222 -14.63 10.70 2.29
C ASP A 222 -13.66 11.89 2.30
N LEU A 223 -14.01 12.92 1.53
CA LEU A 223 -13.24 14.16 1.43
C LEU A 223 -13.02 14.86 2.80
N PRO A 224 -14.02 15.04 3.69
CA PRO A 224 -13.78 15.65 5.00
C PRO A 224 -12.73 14.92 5.84
N THR A 225 -12.68 13.58 5.74
CA THR A 225 -11.63 12.78 6.41
C THR A 225 -10.27 13.02 5.76
N ALA A 226 -10.19 13.00 4.42
CA ALA A 226 -8.96 13.27 3.70
C ALA A 226 -8.39 14.67 4.02
N GLU A 227 -9.24 15.70 4.10
CA GLU A 227 -8.83 17.07 4.38
C GLU A 227 -8.11 17.23 5.73
N ARG A 228 -8.47 16.46 6.75
CA ARG A 228 -7.74 16.45 8.03
C ARG A 228 -6.29 16.07 7.84
N PHE A 229 -6.01 15.05 7.04
CA PHE A 229 -4.66 14.54 6.82
C PHE A 229 -3.86 15.37 5.80
N PHE A 230 -4.53 15.95 4.78
CA PHE A 230 -3.89 16.95 3.92
C PHE A 230 -3.38 18.14 4.74
N GLY A 231 -4.20 18.62 5.70
CA GLY A 231 -3.84 19.72 6.60
C GLY A 231 -2.61 19.41 7.46
N LEU A 232 -2.35 18.13 7.73
CA LEU A 232 -1.14 17.65 8.44
C LEU A 232 0.05 17.40 7.49
N GLY A 233 -0.15 17.50 6.16
CA GLY A 233 0.88 17.26 5.17
C GLY A 233 1.09 15.79 4.82
N CYS A 234 0.17 14.90 5.21
CA CYS A 234 0.24 13.48 4.89
C CYS A 234 0.02 13.22 3.39
N TYR A 235 0.62 12.13 2.90
CA TYR A 235 0.28 11.54 1.62
C TYR A 235 -0.93 10.63 1.77
N ILE A 236 -1.68 10.44 0.69
CA ILE A 236 -2.78 9.47 0.66
C ILE A 236 -2.58 8.54 -0.53
N ALA A 237 -2.61 7.24 -0.25
CA ALA A 237 -2.54 6.20 -1.25
C ALA A 237 -3.95 5.70 -1.61
N PHE A 238 -4.21 5.62 -2.90
CA PHE A 238 -5.50 5.26 -3.47
C PHE A 238 -5.36 3.95 -4.24
N GLY A 239 -6.06 2.93 -3.76
CA GLY A 239 -6.05 1.58 -4.31
C GLY A 239 -7.28 1.25 -5.16
N GLY A 240 -7.45 -0.06 -5.42
CA GLY A 240 -8.53 -0.59 -6.25
C GLY A 240 -9.95 -0.20 -5.82
N ALA A 241 -10.17 0.02 -4.51
CA ALA A 241 -11.47 0.45 -3.97
C ALA A 241 -11.98 1.75 -4.57
N ALA A 242 -11.09 2.68 -4.92
CA ALA A 242 -11.44 3.96 -5.52
C ALA A 242 -12.08 3.81 -6.91
N THR A 243 -11.79 2.70 -7.61
CA THR A 243 -12.37 2.40 -8.93
C THR A 243 -13.80 1.87 -8.85
N PHE A 244 -14.27 1.48 -7.65
CA PHE A 244 -15.61 0.90 -7.51
C PHE A 244 -16.67 1.97 -7.73
N ARG A 245 -17.66 1.66 -8.58
CA ARG A 245 -18.69 2.60 -9.00
C ARG A 245 -19.40 3.32 -7.84
N ARG A 246 -19.63 2.61 -6.71
CA ARG A 246 -20.34 3.15 -5.54
C ARG A 246 -19.48 4.07 -4.65
N ASN A 247 -18.16 4.07 -4.84
CA ASN A 247 -17.21 4.76 -3.97
C ASN A 247 -16.88 6.16 -4.51
N GLU A 248 -17.92 6.97 -4.73
CA GLU A 248 -17.78 8.34 -5.26
C GLU A 248 -16.97 9.23 -4.31
N GLY A 249 -17.22 9.13 -2.99
CA GLY A 249 -16.51 9.94 -1.99
C GLY A 249 -14.99 9.77 -2.02
N ILE A 250 -14.48 8.55 -2.34
CA ILE A 250 -13.04 8.32 -2.49
C ILE A 250 -12.50 9.08 -3.71
N ARG A 251 -13.24 9.10 -4.83
CA ARG A 251 -12.83 9.84 -6.04
C ARG A 251 -12.90 11.35 -5.84
N GLU A 252 -13.86 11.84 -5.07
CA GLU A 252 -13.92 13.25 -4.65
C GLU A 252 -12.69 13.61 -3.80
N ALA A 253 -12.32 12.77 -2.84
CA ALA A 253 -11.11 12.93 -2.04
C ALA A 253 -9.85 12.91 -2.91
N PHE A 254 -9.75 11.97 -3.87
CA PHE A 254 -8.63 11.91 -4.81
C PHE A 254 -8.52 13.17 -5.67
N ALA A 255 -9.64 13.66 -6.19
CA ALA A 255 -9.68 14.88 -7.01
C ALA A 255 -9.26 16.13 -6.23
N ALA A 256 -9.59 16.21 -4.94
CA ALA A 256 -9.25 17.33 -4.07
C ALA A 256 -7.84 17.21 -3.45
N CYS A 257 -7.24 16.01 -3.44
CA CYS A 257 -5.90 15.79 -2.88
C CYS A 257 -4.86 16.65 -3.59
N PRO A 258 -3.97 17.36 -2.86
CA PRO A 258 -2.85 18.05 -3.48
C PRO A 258 -2.05 17.10 -4.38
N LEU A 259 -1.72 17.54 -5.58
CA LEU A 259 -1.07 16.67 -6.57
C LEU A 259 0.28 16.11 -6.09
N ASP A 260 0.97 16.83 -5.21
CA ASP A 260 2.22 16.42 -4.60
C ASP A 260 2.05 15.51 -3.38
N ARG A 261 0.82 15.03 -3.09
CA ARG A 261 0.46 14.14 -1.97
C ARG A 261 -0.29 12.88 -2.36
N ILE A 262 -0.62 12.69 -3.65
CA ILE A 262 -1.27 11.46 -4.14
C ILE A 262 -0.26 10.34 -4.32
N LEU A 263 -0.69 9.10 -3.99
CA LEU A 263 0.02 7.87 -4.28
C LEU A 263 -0.96 6.86 -4.88
N PHE A 264 -0.44 5.88 -5.63
CA PHE A 264 -1.19 4.70 -6.07
C PHE A 264 -0.64 3.44 -5.42
N GLU A 265 -1.53 2.52 -5.13
CA GLU A 265 -1.20 1.21 -4.57
C GLU A 265 -2.14 0.13 -5.08
N THR A 266 -1.82 -1.12 -4.82
CA THR A 266 -2.74 -2.23 -5.05
C THR A 266 -3.37 -2.77 -3.80
N ASP A 267 -2.68 -2.76 -2.68
CA ASP A 267 -3.03 -3.49 -1.46
C ASP A 267 -3.24 -4.99 -1.77
N CYS A 268 -2.46 -5.50 -2.73
CA CYS A 268 -2.59 -6.89 -3.16
C CYS A 268 -2.09 -7.85 -2.07
N PRO A 269 -2.73 -9.04 -1.97
CA PRO A 269 -3.66 -9.70 -2.88
C PRO A 269 -5.14 -9.26 -2.75
N TYR A 270 -5.43 -8.26 -1.96
CA TYR A 270 -6.76 -7.72 -1.71
C TYR A 270 -7.18 -6.69 -2.76
N MET A 271 -8.39 -6.18 -2.67
CA MET A 271 -8.90 -4.95 -3.30
C MET A 271 -8.70 -4.81 -4.82
N ALA A 272 -8.75 -5.92 -5.58
CA ALA A 272 -8.65 -5.87 -7.05
C ALA A 272 -9.56 -4.80 -7.67
N PRO A 273 -9.03 -3.92 -8.57
CA PRO A 273 -9.78 -2.82 -9.16
C PRO A 273 -10.87 -3.26 -10.15
N GLU A 274 -11.81 -2.39 -10.49
CA GLU A 274 -12.61 -2.59 -11.69
C GLU A 274 -11.71 -2.47 -12.95
N PRO A 275 -11.96 -3.23 -14.01
CA PRO A 275 -13.13 -4.10 -14.24
C PRO A 275 -12.96 -5.52 -13.68
N ILE A 276 -11.86 -5.83 -13.02
CA ILE A 276 -11.48 -7.18 -12.57
C ILE A 276 -11.76 -7.45 -11.09
N ARG A 277 -12.50 -6.61 -10.41
CA ARG A 277 -12.90 -6.77 -9.02
C ARG A 277 -13.38 -8.20 -8.70
N GLY A 278 -12.92 -8.74 -7.54
CA GLY A 278 -13.29 -10.08 -7.05
C GLY A 278 -12.38 -11.21 -7.52
N VAL A 279 -11.24 -10.89 -8.15
CA VAL A 279 -10.13 -11.83 -8.34
C VAL A 279 -9.03 -11.52 -7.32
N GLU A 280 -8.09 -12.44 -7.12
CA GLU A 280 -6.89 -12.19 -6.35
C GLU A 280 -6.07 -11.07 -7.02
N CYS A 281 -5.89 -9.95 -6.31
CA CYS A 281 -5.16 -8.80 -6.82
C CYS A 281 -3.67 -9.13 -7.00
N GLU A 282 -2.98 -8.39 -7.84
CA GLU A 282 -1.53 -8.46 -8.02
C GLU A 282 -0.97 -7.09 -8.42
N PRO A 283 0.33 -6.79 -8.19
CA PRO A 283 0.90 -5.48 -8.44
C PRO A 283 0.74 -4.97 -9.88
N ALA A 284 0.67 -5.88 -10.87
CA ALA A 284 0.41 -5.49 -12.26
C ALA A 284 -0.95 -4.81 -12.47
N MET A 285 -1.91 -5.05 -11.57
CA MET A 285 -3.26 -4.47 -11.66
C MET A 285 -3.33 -2.99 -11.30
N ILE A 286 -2.26 -2.43 -10.74
CA ILE A 286 -2.15 -0.99 -10.46
C ILE A 286 -2.42 -0.13 -11.70
N GLY A 287 -2.13 -0.66 -12.89
CA GLY A 287 -2.42 0.04 -14.15
C GLY A 287 -3.90 0.37 -14.35
N PHE A 288 -4.82 -0.50 -13.90
CA PHE A 288 -6.27 -0.19 -13.94
C PHE A 288 -6.64 0.91 -12.95
N THR A 289 -6.07 0.89 -11.75
CA THR A 289 -6.31 1.93 -10.73
C THR A 289 -5.81 3.27 -11.21
N ALA A 290 -4.56 3.34 -11.66
CA ALA A 290 -3.93 4.58 -12.11
C ALA A 290 -4.65 5.18 -13.34
N ASP A 291 -5.00 4.36 -14.33
CA ASP A 291 -5.74 4.82 -15.51
C ASP A 291 -7.11 5.38 -15.14
N ALA A 292 -7.90 4.63 -14.36
CA ALA A 292 -9.24 5.04 -13.97
C ALA A 292 -9.25 6.33 -13.15
N LEU A 293 -8.36 6.44 -12.15
CA LEU A 293 -8.31 7.60 -11.25
C LEU A 293 -7.73 8.84 -11.95
N ALA A 294 -6.69 8.68 -12.78
CA ALA A 294 -6.12 9.80 -13.51
C ALA A 294 -7.16 10.41 -14.49
N HIS A 295 -7.94 9.58 -15.17
CA HIS A 295 -8.99 10.06 -16.06
C HIS A 295 -10.17 10.68 -15.30
N ASP A 296 -10.65 10.06 -14.21
CA ASP A 296 -11.72 10.63 -13.37
C ASP A 296 -11.33 12.01 -12.83
N ARG A 297 -10.10 12.16 -12.29
CA ARG A 297 -9.62 13.44 -11.82
C ARG A 297 -9.49 14.47 -12.94
N ALA A 298 -8.95 14.05 -14.10
CA ALA A 298 -8.84 14.94 -15.27
C ALA A 298 -10.21 15.48 -15.73
N GLU A 299 -11.25 14.64 -15.71
CA GLU A 299 -12.62 15.07 -16.05
C GLU A 299 -13.16 16.11 -15.04
N ARG A 300 -12.79 16.02 -13.77
CA ARG A 300 -13.25 16.93 -12.69
C ARG A 300 -12.47 18.24 -12.64
N THR A 301 -11.16 18.18 -12.89
CA THR A 301 -10.25 19.31 -12.62
C THR A 301 -9.70 19.97 -13.88
N GLY A 302 -9.74 19.28 -15.00
CA GLY A 302 -9.11 19.72 -16.26
C GLY A 302 -7.60 19.48 -16.29
N GLU A 303 -7.02 18.78 -15.31
CA GLU A 303 -5.60 18.38 -15.28
C GLU A 303 -5.31 17.31 -16.33
N ASP A 304 -4.05 17.19 -16.78
CA ASP A 304 -3.62 16.14 -17.71
C ASP A 304 -3.48 14.78 -16.98
N PRO A 305 -4.16 13.71 -17.44
CA PRO A 305 -4.03 12.37 -16.84
C PRO A 305 -2.57 11.88 -16.73
N ALA A 306 -1.73 12.21 -17.72
CA ALA A 306 -0.32 11.83 -17.70
C ALA A 306 0.46 12.59 -16.61
N ALA A 307 0.12 13.85 -16.37
CA ALA A 307 0.71 14.64 -15.29
C ALA A 307 0.29 14.11 -13.91
N ILE A 308 -0.98 13.70 -13.75
CA ILE A 308 -1.49 13.09 -12.51
C ILE A 308 -0.74 11.78 -12.22
N ALA A 309 -0.66 10.87 -13.19
CA ALA A 309 0.05 9.60 -13.04
C ALA A 309 1.54 9.80 -12.75
N ARG A 310 2.17 10.78 -13.41
CA ARG A 310 3.58 11.15 -13.16
C ARG A 310 3.78 11.67 -11.74
N ALA A 311 2.90 12.53 -11.25
CA ALA A 311 2.99 13.08 -9.91
C ALA A 311 2.93 11.98 -8.84
N ALA A 312 2.03 11.02 -8.98
CA ALA A 312 1.94 9.88 -8.06
C ALA A 312 3.25 9.05 -8.04
N TYR A 313 3.82 8.78 -9.22
CA TYR A 313 5.12 8.10 -9.32
C TYR A 313 6.25 8.90 -8.66
N ASP A 314 6.36 10.20 -8.97
CA ASP A 314 7.42 11.06 -8.45
C ASP A 314 7.28 11.24 -6.92
N ASN A 315 6.05 11.28 -6.39
CA ASN A 315 5.77 11.30 -4.96
C ASN A 315 6.27 10.01 -4.27
N ALA A 316 5.95 8.84 -4.83
CA ALA A 316 6.42 7.56 -4.31
C ALA A 316 7.96 7.49 -4.31
N ARG A 317 8.59 7.95 -5.40
CA ARG A 317 10.05 8.01 -5.50
C ARG A 317 10.69 8.93 -4.46
N ARG A 318 10.09 10.08 -4.20
CA ARG A 318 10.58 11.03 -3.20
C ARG A 318 10.45 10.51 -1.78
N LEU A 319 9.41 9.69 -1.52
CA LEU A 319 9.08 9.24 -0.18
C LEU A 319 9.88 7.99 0.22
N PHE A 320 10.06 7.03 -0.68
CA PHE A 320 10.58 5.70 -0.36
C PHE A 320 11.96 5.40 -0.96
N TYR A 321 12.55 6.33 -1.73
CA TYR A 321 13.79 6.11 -2.48
C TYR A 321 14.75 7.29 -2.37
#